data_cb8a1fee5f8dce8d61bc7710cdf34be3
#
_entry.id   cb8a1fee5f8dce8d61bc7710cdf34be3
#
_cell.length_a   1.000
_cell.length_b   1.000
_cell.length_c   1.000
_cell.angle_alpha   90.00
_cell.angle_beta   90.00
_cell.angle_gamma   90.00
#
_symmetry.space_group_name_H-M   'P 1'
#
loop_
_entity.id
_entity.type
_entity.pdbx_description
1 polymer ?
#
loop_
_entity_poly.entity_id
_entity_poly.type
_entity_poly.pdbx_seq_one_letter_code
_entity_poly.pdbx_strand_id
1 'polypeptide(L)'
;VYRKTPLGREIADLLVAVNRPYGKSDYIPCIAWGRNARYASGFGVGTRILIWGRVQSREYTKKVSETECEKRVAYEVSVSKLECAEHAEV
;
A
#
# COMPACT_ATOMS: atom_id res chain seq x y z
N VAL A 1 -3.07 1.14 7.30
CA VAL A 1 -3.08 2.06 8.44
C VAL A 1 -3.27 3.50 7.94
N TYR A 2 -4.33 4.11 8.37
CA TYR A 2 -4.62 5.51 8.05
C TYR A 2 -3.91 6.43 9.04
N ARG A 3 -3.29 7.47 8.52
CA ARG A 3 -2.61 8.46 9.36
C ARG A 3 -2.59 9.83 8.67
N LYS A 4 -2.38 10.86 9.46
CA LYS A 4 -2.19 12.23 8.95
C LYS A 4 -0.76 12.67 9.21
N THR A 5 -0.17 13.36 8.25
CA THR A 5 1.14 13.98 8.46
C THR A 5 0.98 15.25 9.28
N PRO A 6 2.08 15.80 9.86
CA PRO A 6 2.04 17.08 10.56
C PRO A 6 1.51 18.24 9.73
N LEU A 7 1.61 18.14 8.40
CA LEU A 7 1.07 19.15 7.48
C LEU A 7 -0.40 18.93 7.13
N GLY A 8 -1.06 17.96 7.77
CA GLY A 8 -2.47 17.67 7.54
C GLY A 8 -2.75 16.76 6.34
N ARG A 9 -1.75 16.19 5.69
CA ARG A 9 -1.96 15.25 4.61
C ARG A 9 -2.44 13.91 5.13
N GLU A 10 -3.41 13.36 4.47
CA GLU A 10 -3.94 12.04 4.78
C GLU A 10 -3.16 10.98 4.01
N ILE A 11 -2.75 9.93 4.71
CA ILE A 11 -1.99 8.82 4.14
C ILE A 11 -2.60 7.52 4.62
N ALA A 12 -2.78 6.56 3.74
CA ALA A 12 -3.16 5.21 4.09
C ALA A 12 -2.14 4.23 3.53
N ASP A 13 -1.60 3.40 4.41
CA ASP A 13 -0.73 2.30 4.02
C ASP A 13 -1.59 1.04 3.91
N LEU A 14 -1.53 0.38 2.76
CA LEU A 14 -2.31 -0.80 2.46
C LEU A 14 -1.39 -1.96 2.13
N LEU A 15 -1.79 -3.15 2.55
CA LEU A 15 -1.14 -4.38 2.13
C LEU A 15 -2.15 -5.16 1.31
N VAL A 16 -1.93 -5.20 0.00
CA VAL A 16 -2.88 -5.79 -0.95
C VAL A 16 -2.41 -7.18 -1.34
N ALA A 17 -3.26 -8.17 -1.15
CA ALA A 17 -2.98 -9.54 -1.56
C ALA A 17 -3.42 -9.72 -3.01
N VAL A 18 -2.49 -10.14 -3.86
CA VAL A 18 -2.76 -10.47 -5.25
C VAL A 18 -2.60 -11.97 -5.42
N ASN A 19 -3.67 -12.64 -5.84
CA ASN A 19 -3.66 -14.09 -6.02
C ASN A 19 -2.99 -14.47 -7.33
N ARG A 20 -2.11 -15.45 -7.25
CA ARG A 20 -1.49 -16.07 -8.43
C ARG A 20 -2.24 -17.33 -8.83
N PRO A 21 -2.06 -17.80 -10.10
CA PRO A 21 -2.77 -18.98 -10.61
C PRO A 21 -2.58 -20.28 -9.81
N TYR A 22 -1.53 -20.45 -9.09
CA TYR A 22 -1.25 -21.72 -8.39
C TYR A 22 -1.51 -21.67 -6.88
N GLY A 23 -2.46 -20.85 -6.47
CA GLY A 23 -2.83 -20.77 -5.04
C GLY A 23 -1.86 -19.98 -4.19
N LYS A 24 -0.88 -19.32 -4.81
CA LYS A 24 0.03 -18.43 -4.10
C LYS A 24 -0.48 -17.01 -4.14
N SER A 25 -0.14 -16.25 -3.11
CA SER A 25 -0.51 -14.84 -3.03
C SER A 25 0.72 -13.98 -2.82
N ASP A 26 0.75 -12.84 -3.49
CA ASP A 26 1.75 -11.83 -3.25
C ASP A 26 1.12 -10.71 -2.43
N TYR A 27 1.84 -10.23 -1.43
CA TYR A 27 1.40 -9.11 -0.62
C TYR A 27 2.16 -7.87 -1.07
N ILE A 28 1.47 -6.91 -1.62
CA ILE A 28 2.05 -5.73 -2.23
C ILE A 28 1.74 -4.52 -1.36
N PRO A 29 2.77 -3.84 -0.82
CA PRO A 29 2.56 -2.62 -0.07
C PRO A 29 2.14 -1.49 -1.01
N CYS A 30 1.07 -0.80 -0.66
CA CYS A 30 0.54 0.32 -1.41
C CYS A 30 0.40 1.52 -0.51
N ILE A 31 0.60 2.70 -1.06
CA ILE A 31 0.41 3.95 -0.32
C ILE A 31 -0.59 4.82 -1.06
N ALA A 32 -1.61 5.26 -0.36
CA ALA A 32 -2.64 6.14 -0.87
C ALA A 32 -2.57 7.49 -0.17
N TRP A 33 -2.89 8.56 -0.88
CA TRP A 33 -2.77 9.93 -0.41
C TRP A 33 -4.10 10.66 -0.55
N GLY A 34 -4.37 11.56 0.39
CA GLY A 34 -5.50 12.46 0.34
C GLY A 34 -6.83 11.75 0.23
N ARG A 35 -7.58 12.05 -0.83
CA ARG A 35 -8.90 11.46 -1.05
C ARG A 35 -8.85 9.93 -1.14
N ASN A 36 -7.83 9.39 -1.79
CA ASN A 36 -7.66 7.94 -1.90
C ASN A 36 -7.40 7.30 -0.54
N ALA A 37 -6.63 7.97 0.31
CA ALA A 37 -6.38 7.49 1.67
C ALA A 37 -7.66 7.44 2.48
N ARG A 38 -8.48 8.47 2.37
CA ARG A 38 -9.77 8.54 3.05
C ARG A 38 -10.72 7.45 2.58
N TYR A 39 -10.75 7.22 1.27
CA TYR A 39 -11.58 6.18 0.67
C TYR A 39 -11.11 4.79 1.14
N ALA A 40 -9.80 4.56 1.12
CA ALA A 40 -9.22 3.28 1.54
C ALA A 40 -9.46 2.98 3.02
N SER A 41 -9.49 4.00 3.86
CA SER A 41 -9.69 3.80 5.30
C SER A 41 -11.06 3.20 5.65
N GLY A 42 -12.02 3.30 4.73
CA GLY A 42 -13.34 2.70 4.91
C GLY A 42 -13.41 1.22 4.55
N PHE A 43 -12.36 0.66 3.98
CA PHE A 43 -12.36 -0.75 3.61
C PHE A 43 -11.92 -1.64 4.76
N GLY A 44 -12.62 -2.75 4.95
CA GLY A 44 -12.22 -3.77 5.91
C GLY A 44 -11.25 -4.78 5.31
N VAL A 45 -10.67 -5.59 6.16
CA VAL A 45 -9.85 -6.72 5.73
C VAL A 45 -10.72 -7.69 4.93
N GLY A 46 -10.18 -8.16 3.80
CA GLY A 46 -10.91 -9.06 2.91
C GLY A 46 -11.72 -8.37 1.83
N THR A 47 -11.80 -7.05 1.83
CA THR A 47 -12.47 -6.29 0.77
C THR A 47 -11.67 -6.41 -0.53
N ARG A 48 -12.37 -6.72 -1.62
CA ARG A 48 -11.75 -6.74 -2.94
C ARG A 48 -11.68 -5.34 -3.50
N ILE A 49 -10.49 -4.96 -3.95
CA ILE A 49 -10.26 -3.63 -4.50
C ILE A 49 -9.47 -3.71 -5.81
N LEU A 50 -9.71 -2.72 -6.65
CA LEU A 50 -8.94 -2.49 -7.87
C LEU A 50 -8.11 -1.24 -7.66
N ILE A 51 -6.82 -1.35 -7.95
CA ILE A 51 -5.88 -0.25 -7.74
C ILE A 51 -5.16 0.06 -9.04
N TRP A 52 -5.14 1.34 -9.38
CA TRP A 52 -4.30 1.88 -10.45
C TRP A 52 -3.22 2.74 -9.79
N GLY A 53 -1.99 2.45 -10.13
CA GLY A 53 -0.87 3.19 -9.58
C GLY A 53 0.41 2.80 -10.28
N ARG A 54 1.51 3.27 -9.75
CA ARG A 54 2.82 2.92 -10.29
C ARG A 54 3.73 2.46 -9.16
N VAL A 55 4.61 1.53 -9.52
CA VAL A 55 5.63 1.04 -8.59
C VAL A 55 6.71 2.10 -8.44
N GLN A 56 7.05 2.37 -7.19
CA GLN A 56 8.17 3.24 -6.88
C GLN A 56 9.07 2.55 -5.87
N SER A 57 10.33 2.91 -5.89
CA SER A 57 11.31 2.41 -4.93
C SER A 57 11.79 3.53 -4.04
N ARG A 58 12.16 3.18 -2.84
CA ARG A 58 12.84 4.11 -1.95
C ARG A 58 13.96 3.38 -1.22
N GLU A 59 15.03 4.10 -0.98
CA GLU A 59 16.12 3.60 -0.18
C GLU A 59 15.89 3.91 1.28
N TYR A 60 16.24 2.98 2.12
CA TYR A 60 16.23 3.18 3.56
C TYR A 60 17.42 2.46 4.19
N THR A 61 17.77 2.89 5.38
CA THR A 61 18.86 2.28 6.13
C THR A 61 18.29 1.40 7.22
N LYS A 62 18.70 0.13 7.19
CA LYS A 62 18.31 -0.82 8.24
C LYS A 62 19.49 -1.05 9.16
N LYS A 63 19.25 -0.91 10.46
CA LYS A 63 20.24 -1.23 11.47
C LYS A 63 20.31 -2.74 11.63
N VAL A 64 21.45 -3.33 11.28
CA VAL A 64 21.67 -4.78 11.35
C VAL A 64 22.26 -5.18 12.68
N SER A 65 23.12 -4.31 13.24
CA SER A 65 23.73 -4.50 14.55
C SER A 65 23.97 -3.13 15.16
N GLU A 66 24.50 -3.09 16.38
CA GLU A 66 24.78 -1.80 17.03
C GLU A 66 25.78 -0.94 16.27
N THR A 67 26.62 -1.54 15.46
CA THR A 67 27.69 -0.85 14.73
C THR A 67 27.53 -0.86 13.21
N GLU A 68 26.59 -1.65 12.68
CA GLU A 68 26.44 -1.80 11.25
C GLU A 68 25.03 -1.44 10.76
N CYS A 69 25.01 -0.72 9.65
CA CYS A 69 23.77 -0.39 8.95
C CYS A 69 23.89 -0.82 7.50
N GLU A 70 22.79 -1.29 6.93
CA GLU A 70 22.72 -1.65 5.51
C GLU A 70 21.75 -0.74 4.79
N LYS A 71 22.11 -0.34 3.58
CA LYS A 71 21.19 0.32 2.67
C LYS A 71 20.34 -0.74 2.00
N ARG A 72 19.03 -0.55 2.04
CA ARG A 72 18.08 -1.44 1.39
C ARG A 72 17.11 -0.65 0.56
N VAL A 73 16.49 -1.33 -0.40
CA VAL A 73 15.50 -0.73 -1.28
C VAL A 73 14.16 -1.40 -1.02
N ALA A 74 13.16 -0.59 -0.76
CA ALA A 74 11.78 -1.06 -0.63
C ALA A 74 10.98 -0.62 -1.85
N TYR A 75 10.09 -1.48 -2.32
CA TYR A 75 9.20 -1.19 -3.43
C TYR A 75 7.79 -1.07 -2.90
N GLU A 76 7.08 -0.08 -3.41
CA GLU A 76 5.68 0.13 -3.05
C GLU A 76 4.91 0.66 -4.26
N VAL A 77 3.59 0.53 -4.22
CA VAL A 77 2.73 1.06 -5.27
C VAL A 77 2.14 2.38 -4.77
N SER A 78 2.40 3.45 -5.51
CA SER A 78 1.77 4.73 -5.27
C SER A 78 0.41 4.74 -5.97
N VAL A 79 -0.65 4.81 -5.19
CA VAL A 79 -2.01 4.68 -5.70
C VAL A 79 -2.46 5.97 -6.37
N SER A 80 -2.84 5.87 -7.66
CA SER A 80 -3.44 6.98 -8.40
C SER A 80 -4.95 6.96 -8.29
N LYS A 81 -5.54 5.75 -8.31
CA LYS A 81 -6.98 5.54 -8.25
C LYS A 81 -7.24 4.18 -7.61
N LEU A 82 -8.30 4.09 -6.84
CA LEU A 82 -8.76 2.80 -6.34
C LEU A 82 -10.29 2.73 -6.33
N GLU A 83 -10.80 1.53 -6.50
CA GLU A 83 -12.22 1.25 -6.50
C GLU A 83 -12.50 -0.04 -5.74
N CYS A 84 -13.67 -0.12 -5.13
CA CYS A 84 -14.13 -1.35 -4.51
C CYS A 84 -14.66 -2.28 -5.60
N ALA A 85 -13.99 -3.42 -5.79
CA ALA A 85 -14.37 -4.37 -6.83
C ALA A 85 -15.69 -5.08 -6.53
N GLU A 86 -16.09 -5.15 -5.27
CA GLU A 86 -17.34 -5.79 -4.90
C GLU A 86 -18.57 -5.07 -5.42
N HIS A 87 -18.45 -3.77 -5.69
CA HIS A 87 -19.53 -2.99 -6.26
C HIS A 87 -19.64 -3.10 -7.78
N ALA A 88 -18.64 -3.69 -8.41
CA ALA A 88 -18.61 -3.87 -9.87
C ALA A 88 -19.32 -5.15 -10.32
N GLU A 89 -19.65 -6.02 -9.41
CA GLU A 89 -20.35 -7.26 -9.69
C GLU A 89 -21.87 -7.05 -9.58
N VAL A 90 -22.47 -6.71 -10.65
CA VAL A 90 -23.92 -6.57 -10.70
C VAL A 90 -24.49 -7.44 -11.80
#